data_2db7061ed1abe7e0aed5cff4e3a2d4b2
#
_entry.id   2db7061ed1abe7e0aed5cff4e3a2d4b2
#
_cell.length_a   1.000
_cell.length_b   1.000
_cell.length_c   1.000
_cell.angle_alpha   90.00
_cell.angle_beta   90.00
_cell.angle_gamma   90.00
#
_symmetry.space_group_name_H-M   'P 1'
#
loop_
_entity.id
_entity.type
_entity.pdbx_description
1 polymer ?
#
loop_
_entity_poly.entity_id
_entity_poly.type
_entity_poly.pdbx_seq_one_letter_code
_entity_poly.pdbx_strand_id
1 'polypeptide(L)'
;AAPVPANASNHGHLPIKGADGVLITFAKCCRPIPGDPIIAHVSPGKGLVIHHESCRNIRGYQKEPEKFMAVEWDKETAQEFITEIKVDMFNHQGALANLTAAINTASSNIQSLNTEEKDGRVYSAFIRLTARDRVHLANIMRKIRVMPDVIKVTRNRN
;
A
#
# COMPACT_ATOMS: atom_id res chain seq x y z
N ALA A 1 -12.20 -6.60 6.13
CA ALA A 1 -11.97 -5.93 5.99
C ALA A 1 -11.33 -4.67 5.89
N ALA A 2 -11.72 -4.00 5.89
CA ALA A 2 -11.32 -2.91 5.69
C ALA A 2 -10.50 -2.25 6.36
N PRO A 3 -9.98 -2.16 6.25
CA PRO A 3 -9.05 -1.54 6.71
C PRO A 3 -9.19 -0.31 7.15
N VAL A 4 -9.61 0.00 6.99
CA VAL A 4 -9.65 1.16 7.26
C VAL A 4 -9.28 1.59 8.29
N PRO A 5 -8.97 1.11 8.61
CA PRO A 5 -8.39 1.49 9.61
C PRO A 5 -8.29 2.79 9.88
N ALA A 6 -7.88 3.13 9.20
CA ALA A 6 -7.63 4.41 9.42
C ALA A 6 -8.53 4.89 10.32
N ASN A 7 -9.37 4.92 10.08
CA ASN A 7 -10.19 5.59 10.72
C ASN A 7 -10.30 5.15 12.00
N ALA A 8 -10.44 4.34 11.98
CA ALA A 8 -10.72 3.96 13.11
C ALA A 8 -10.05 4.58 14.14
N SER A 9 -9.30 4.29 14.34
CA SER A 9 -8.70 4.74 15.31
C SER A 9 -8.98 5.89 15.80
N ASN A 10 -9.03 6.48 15.26
CA ASN A 10 -9.33 7.62 15.72
C ASN A 10 -9.00 7.76 17.11
N HIS A 11 -8.60 7.20 17.65
CA HIS A 11 -8.33 7.44 18.91
C HIS A 11 -7.27 8.35 19.02
N GLY A 12 -7.32 9.35 18.57
CA GLY A 12 -6.26 10.11 18.93
C GLY A 12 -5.46 10.55 17.77
N HIS A 13 -4.64 9.88 17.27
CA HIS A 13 -3.74 10.35 16.26
C HIS A 13 -4.22 10.06 14.87
N LEU A 14 -4.38 11.08 14.06
CA LEU A 14 -4.59 10.88 12.64
C LEU A 14 -3.24 10.66 11.98
N PRO A 15 -3.18 9.86 10.94
CA PRO A 15 -1.88 9.57 10.29
C PRO A 15 -1.31 10.75 9.51
N ILE A 16 -2.11 11.80 9.27
CA ILE A 16 -1.64 12.97 8.55
C ILE A 16 -1.53 14.14 9.52
N LYS A 17 -0.38 14.80 9.50
CA LYS A 17 -0.09 15.87 10.41
C LYS A 17 -1.01 17.06 10.20
N GLY A 18 -1.54 17.57 11.28
CA GLY A 18 -2.37 18.78 11.18
C GLY A 18 -3.74 18.59 10.58
N ALA A 19 -4.21 17.38 10.49
CA ALA A 19 -5.48 17.11 9.84
C ALA A 19 -6.63 16.93 10.82
N ASP A 20 -6.51 17.42 12.03
CA ASP A 20 -7.57 17.30 13.03
C ASP A 20 -8.85 17.94 12.52
N GLY A 21 -9.92 17.21 12.61
CA GLY A 21 -11.20 17.76 12.18
C GLY A 21 -11.46 17.70 10.70
N VAL A 22 -10.54 17.14 9.93
CA VAL A 22 -10.69 17.02 8.49
C VAL A 22 -10.87 15.57 8.12
N LEU A 23 -11.81 15.29 7.23
CA LEU A 23 -12.01 13.94 6.76
C LEU A 23 -10.86 13.56 5.82
N ILE A 24 -10.24 12.43 6.06
CA ILE A 24 -9.12 11.98 5.26
C ILE A 24 -9.35 10.56 4.77
N THR A 25 -9.11 10.32 3.50
CA THR A 25 -9.12 8.97 2.96
C THR A 25 -7.85 8.75 2.15
N PHE A 26 -7.45 7.51 2.02
CA PHE A 26 -6.25 7.16 1.25
C PHE A 26 -6.69 6.58 -0.07
N ALA A 27 -6.11 7.09 -1.17
CA ALA A 27 -6.51 6.68 -2.50
C ALA A 27 -6.24 5.20 -2.72
N LYS A 28 -7.22 4.51 -3.27
CA LYS A 28 -7.06 3.08 -3.54
C LYS A 28 -6.25 2.82 -4.80
N CYS A 29 -6.09 3.82 -5.65
CA CYS A 29 -5.34 3.65 -6.89
C CYS A 29 -3.83 3.53 -6.64
N CYS A 30 -3.32 4.10 -5.58
CA CYS A 30 -1.89 4.08 -5.31
C CYS A 30 -1.54 3.63 -3.88
N ARG A 31 -2.52 3.57 -3.00
CA ARG A 31 -2.37 3.04 -1.63
C ARG A 31 -1.12 3.53 -0.93
N PRO A 32 -1.06 4.81 -0.58
CA PRO A 32 0.12 5.35 0.09
C PRO A 32 0.26 4.81 1.51
N ILE A 33 1.50 4.68 1.94
CA ILE A 33 1.80 4.25 3.31
C ILE A 33 2.86 5.20 3.88
N PRO A 34 3.01 5.26 5.20
CA PRO A 34 4.00 6.15 5.79
C PRO A 34 5.39 5.95 5.22
N GLY A 35 6.04 7.05 4.93
CA GLY A 35 7.32 7.07 4.25
C GLY A 35 7.20 7.38 2.78
N ASP A 36 6.03 7.23 2.19
CA ASP A 36 5.82 7.58 0.79
C ASP A 36 5.71 9.09 0.63
N PRO A 37 6.21 9.65 -0.46
CA PRO A 37 5.93 11.04 -0.76
C PRO A 37 4.46 11.17 -1.17
N ILE A 38 3.75 12.07 -0.52
CA ILE A 38 2.29 12.16 -0.69
C ILE A 38 1.83 13.57 -0.97
N ILE A 39 0.63 13.67 -1.54
CA ILE A 39 -0.02 14.93 -1.79
C ILE A 39 -1.51 14.70 -1.58
N ALA A 40 -2.22 15.70 -1.10
CA ALA A 40 -3.65 15.60 -0.86
C ALA A 40 -4.43 16.28 -1.95
N HIS A 41 -5.46 15.60 -2.44
CA HIS A 41 -6.41 16.18 -3.38
C HIS A 41 -7.62 16.63 -2.56
N VAL A 42 -7.99 17.88 -2.70
CA VAL A 42 -9.14 18.43 -1.98
C VAL A 42 -10.38 18.07 -2.78
N SER A 43 -11.19 17.20 -2.22
CA SER A 43 -12.35 16.69 -2.93
C SER A 43 -13.61 17.17 -2.24
N PRO A 44 -14.43 17.98 -2.90
CA PRO A 44 -15.65 18.48 -2.28
C PRO A 44 -16.52 17.33 -1.78
N GLY A 45 -16.94 17.44 -0.54
CA GLY A 45 -17.78 16.42 0.07
C GLY A 45 -17.03 15.19 0.54
N LYS A 46 -15.76 15.02 0.16
CA LYS A 46 -14.99 13.87 0.58
C LYS A 46 -13.76 14.24 1.39
N GLY A 47 -13.51 15.51 1.59
CA GLY A 47 -12.37 15.96 2.36
C GLY A 47 -11.08 15.82 1.59
N LEU A 48 -10.04 15.32 2.23
CA LEU A 48 -8.74 15.17 1.60
C LEU A 48 -8.55 13.71 1.19
N VAL A 49 -8.17 13.50 -0.05
CA VAL A 49 -7.84 12.17 -0.56
C VAL A 49 -6.33 12.15 -0.76
N ILE A 50 -5.65 11.30 -0.02
CA ILE A 50 -4.18 11.25 -0.03
C ILE A 50 -3.71 10.33 -1.14
N HIS A 51 -2.85 10.85 -2.01
CA HIS A 51 -2.26 10.09 -3.10
C HIS A 51 -0.75 10.07 -2.97
N HIS A 52 -0.13 9.05 -3.54
CA HIS A 52 1.30 9.06 -3.73
C HIS A 52 1.60 10.14 -4.77
N GLU A 53 2.66 10.90 -4.58
CA GLU A 53 2.99 11.98 -5.51
C GLU A 53 3.17 11.52 -6.94
N SER A 54 3.60 10.28 -7.13
CA SER A 54 3.83 9.76 -8.47
C SER A 54 2.61 9.06 -9.05
N CYS A 55 1.46 9.14 -8.40
CA CYS A 55 0.27 8.46 -8.89
C CYS A 55 -0.15 9.01 -10.24
N ARG A 56 -0.40 8.10 -11.20
CA ARG A 56 -0.75 8.60 -12.54
C ARG A 56 -2.10 9.29 -12.56
N ASN A 57 -2.94 9.04 -11.59
CA ASN A 57 -4.27 9.67 -11.58
C ASN A 57 -4.22 11.13 -11.16
N ILE A 58 -3.09 11.64 -10.70
CA ILE A 58 -2.98 13.04 -10.33
C ILE A 58 -1.92 13.75 -11.14
N ARG A 59 -1.57 13.19 -12.31
CA ARG A 59 -0.52 13.81 -13.13
C ARG A 59 -0.84 15.23 -13.54
N GLY A 60 -2.11 15.57 -13.58
CA GLY A 60 -2.49 16.90 -14.00
C GLY A 60 -2.53 17.92 -12.89
N TYR A 61 -2.03 17.59 -11.70
CA TYR A 61 -2.19 18.51 -10.58
C TYR A 61 -1.49 19.84 -10.81
N GLN A 62 -0.48 19.87 -11.65
CA GLN A 62 0.21 21.12 -11.95
C GLN A 62 -0.69 22.09 -12.71
N LYS A 63 -1.74 21.58 -13.35
CA LYS A 63 -2.66 22.43 -14.09
C LYS A 63 -3.75 23.00 -13.20
N GLU A 64 -4.02 22.38 -12.06
CA GLU A 64 -5.04 22.84 -11.16
C GLU A 64 -4.50 22.79 -9.74
N PRO A 65 -3.47 23.56 -9.46
CA PRO A 65 -2.83 23.50 -8.15
C PRO A 65 -3.74 23.84 -6.98
N GLU A 66 -4.82 24.55 -7.24
CA GLU A 66 -5.74 24.91 -6.16
C GLU A 66 -6.50 23.70 -5.62
N LYS A 67 -6.48 22.56 -6.32
CA LYS A 67 -7.18 21.37 -5.88
C LYS A 67 -6.27 20.44 -5.08
N PHE A 68 -5.04 20.82 -4.87
CA PHE A 68 -4.07 19.97 -4.18
C PHE A 68 -3.37 20.72 -3.06
N MET A 69 -2.96 20.01 -2.04
CA MET A 69 -2.19 20.64 -0.98
C MET A 69 -1.14 19.68 -0.48
N ALA A 70 -0.03 20.24 -0.04
CA ALA A 70 1.06 19.46 0.51
C ALA A 70 0.66 18.96 1.89
N VAL A 71 0.95 17.73 2.18
CA VAL A 71 0.67 17.14 3.49
C VAL A 71 1.85 16.27 3.90
N GLU A 72 1.92 15.97 5.18
CA GLU A 72 2.99 15.14 5.72
C GLU A 72 2.41 14.07 6.62
N TRP A 73 3.06 12.93 6.66
CA TRP A 73 2.68 11.90 7.60
C TRP A 73 2.97 12.35 9.01
N ASP A 74 2.13 11.92 9.94
CA ASP A 74 2.40 12.15 11.34
C ASP A 74 3.37 11.06 11.78
N LYS A 75 4.47 11.44 12.41
CA LYS A 75 5.50 10.49 12.79
C LYS A 75 5.07 9.50 13.84
N GLU A 76 4.03 9.82 14.56
CA GLU A 76 3.61 8.96 15.65
C GLU A 76 2.48 8.02 15.31
N THR A 77 2.22 7.83 14.04
CA THR A 77 1.13 6.94 13.71
C THR A 77 1.57 5.50 13.96
N ALA A 78 0.70 4.74 14.59
CA ALA A 78 0.96 3.34 14.87
C ALA A 78 0.03 2.42 14.10
N GLN A 79 -0.63 2.94 13.10
CA GLN A 79 -1.60 2.17 12.35
C GLN A 79 -0.94 1.29 11.32
N GLU A 80 -1.69 0.32 10.84
CA GLU A 80 -1.28 -0.47 9.70
C GLU A 80 -2.05 -0.01 8.48
N PHE A 81 -1.42 -0.04 7.34
CA PHE A 81 -2.00 0.43 6.10
C PHE A 81 -2.02 -0.69 5.07
N ILE A 82 -2.98 -0.64 4.16
CA ILE A 82 -3.08 -1.64 3.11
C ILE A 82 -2.28 -1.15 1.91
N THR A 83 -1.43 -2.01 1.39
CA THR A 83 -0.74 -1.73 0.15
C THR A 83 -0.75 -3.00 -0.69
N GLU A 84 -0.22 -2.94 -1.88
CA GLU A 84 -0.29 -4.09 -2.77
C GLU A 84 1.07 -4.36 -3.40
N ILE A 85 1.44 -5.62 -3.47
CA ILE A 85 2.66 -6.04 -4.14
C ILE A 85 2.30 -7.04 -5.23
N LYS A 86 3.20 -7.16 -6.18
CA LYS A 86 3.08 -8.14 -7.26
C LYS A 86 4.30 -9.03 -7.17
N VAL A 87 4.07 -10.33 -7.14
CA VAL A 87 5.14 -11.32 -7.06
C VAL A 87 5.05 -12.23 -8.26
N ASP A 88 6.08 -12.21 -9.10
CA ASP A 88 6.16 -13.15 -10.22
C ASP A 88 6.91 -14.36 -9.71
N MET A 89 6.35 -15.54 -9.89
CA MET A 89 6.93 -16.73 -9.30
C MET A 89 6.63 -17.98 -10.12
N PHE A 90 7.46 -19.01 -9.92
CA PHE A 90 7.24 -20.28 -10.57
C PHE A 90 6.09 -21.01 -9.87
N ASN A 91 5.32 -21.72 -10.68
CA ASN A 91 4.15 -22.42 -10.17
C ASN A 91 4.58 -23.83 -9.71
N HIS A 92 5.30 -23.90 -8.60
CA HIS A 92 5.70 -25.16 -8.02
C HIS A 92 4.75 -25.50 -6.89
N GLN A 93 4.59 -26.79 -6.63
CA GLN A 93 3.74 -27.21 -5.53
C GLN A 93 4.28 -26.64 -4.23
N GLY A 94 3.42 -26.05 -3.44
CA GLY A 94 3.83 -25.48 -2.17
C GLY A 94 4.39 -24.08 -2.23
N ALA A 95 4.64 -23.55 -3.43
CA ALA A 95 5.23 -22.22 -3.54
C ALA A 95 4.33 -21.14 -2.94
N LEU A 96 3.04 -21.22 -3.20
CA LEU A 96 2.12 -20.22 -2.68
C LEU A 96 2.01 -20.30 -1.17
N ALA A 97 2.01 -21.49 -0.62
CA ALA A 97 1.97 -21.67 0.84
C ALA A 97 3.23 -21.08 1.47
N ASN A 98 4.38 -21.28 0.84
CA ASN A 98 5.62 -20.71 1.36
C ASN A 98 5.61 -19.19 1.29
N LEU A 99 5.02 -18.63 0.24
CA LEU A 99 4.91 -17.19 0.09
C LEU A 99 4.06 -16.61 1.21
N THR A 100 2.90 -17.21 1.46
CA THR A 100 2.01 -16.67 2.49
C THR A 100 2.64 -16.81 3.88
N ALA A 101 3.38 -17.88 4.12
CA ALA A 101 4.08 -18.06 5.39
C ALA A 101 5.16 -16.99 5.57
N ALA A 102 5.88 -16.65 4.51
CA ALA A 102 6.92 -15.63 4.59
C ALA A 102 6.31 -14.27 4.92
N ILE A 103 5.17 -13.96 4.33
CA ILE A 103 4.50 -12.69 4.61
C ILE A 103 4.05 -12.65 6.08
N ASN A 104 3.49 -13.74 6.57
CA ASN A 104 3.07 -13.80 7.95
C ASN A 104 4.26 -13.66 8.90
N THR A 105 5.37 -14.29 8.57
CA THR A 105 6.58 -14.19 9.39
C THR A 105 7.13 -12.76 9.41
N ALA A 106 6.87 -12.00 8.37
CA ALA A 106 7.28 -10.61 8.30
C ALA A 106 6.28 -9.67 8.96
N SER A 107 5.37 -10.20 9.73
CA SER A 107 4.39 -9.44 10.51
C SER A 107 3.41 -8.67 9.63
N SER A 108 2.99 -9.28 8.56
CA SER A 108 2.01 -8.67 7.67
C SER A 108 0.82 -9.61 7.51
N ASN A 109 -0.37 -9.05 7.40
CA ASN A 109 -1.57 -9.80 7.15
C ASN A 109 -1.96 -9.66 5.69
N ILE A 110 -2.36 -10.76 5.08
CA ILE A 110 -2.84 -10.73 3.70
C ILE A 110 -4.32 -10.41 3.72
N GLN A 111 -4.70 -9.35 3.03
CA GLN A 111 -6.09 -9.00 2.88
C GLN A 111 -6.71 -9.72 1.69
N SER A 112 -5.98 -9.82 0.59
CA SER A 112 -6.45 -10.55 -0.57
C SER A 112 -5.26 -11.03 -1.39
N LEU A 113 -5.47 -12.06 -2.15
CA LEU A 113 -4.43 -12.64 -2.98
C LEU A 113 -5.09 -13.20 -4.25
N ASN A 114 -4.64 -12.72 -5.39
CA ASN A 114 -5.15 -13.20 -6.68
C ASN A 114 -3.97 -13.57 -7.55
N THR A 115 -4.12 -14.58 -8.37
CA THR A 115 -3.05 -15.01 -9.25
C THR A 115 -3.49 -14.93 -10.70
N GLU A 116 -2.56 -14.63 -11.58
CA GLU A 116 -2.78 -14.63 -13.02
C GLU A 116 -1.69 -15.46 -13.65
N GLU A 117 -2.07 -16.45 -14.41
CA GLU A 117 -1.09 -17.28 -15.08
C GLU A 117 -0.45 -16.50 -16.21
N LYS A 118 0.88 -16.60 -16.34
CA LYS A 118 1.55 -15.92 -17.42
C LYS A 118 1.92 -16.87 -18.52
N ASP A 119 2.48 -18.07 -18.21
CA ASP A 119 2.82 -19.00 -19.25
C ASP A 119 2.85 -20.38 -18.64
N GLY A 120 2.19 -21.00 -18.12
CA GLY A 120 2.13 -22.36 -17.65
C GLY A 120 3.07 -22.70 -16.52
N ARG A 121 4.22 -22.02 -16.43
CA ARG A 121 5.17 -22.27 -15.37
C ARG A 121 5.27 -21.10 -14.40
N VAL A 122 4.86 -19.95 -14.85
CA VAL A 122 5.02 -18.72 -14.09
C VAL A 122 3.67 -18.05 -13.92
N TYR A 123 3.40 -17.55 -12.73
CA TYR A 123 2.24 -16.73 -12.54
C TYR A 123 2.62 -15.50 -11.74
N SER A 124 1.73 -14.51 -11.77
CA SER A 124 1.87 -13.31 -10.95
C SER A 124 0.86 -13.39 -9.83
N ALA A 125 1.31 -13.15 -8.63
CA ALA A 125 0.43 -13.08 -7.47
C ALA A 125 0.28 -11.61 -7.09
N PHE A 126 -0.96 -11.14 -7.02
CA PHE A 126 -1.25 -9.77 -6.62
C PHE A 126 -1.78 -9.84 -5.20
N ILE A 127 -1.05 -9.23 -4.29
CA ILE A 127 -1.31 -9.41 -2.87
C ILE A 127 -1.54 -8.07 -2.21
N ARG A 128 -2.72 -7.90 -1.59
CA ARG A 128 -2.96 -6.76 -0.72
C ARG A 128 -2.64 -7.20 0.68
N LEU A 129 -1.78 -6.44 1.32
CA LEU A 129 -1.31 -6.81 2.64
C LEU A 129 -1.10 -5.57 3.50
N THR A 130 -0.87 -5.78 4.78
CA THR A 130 -0.70 -4.69 5.69
C THR A 130 0.77 -4.33 5.83
N ALA A 131 1.04 -3.05 5.98
CA ALA A 131 2.39 -2.57 6.25
C ALA A 131 2.31 -1.36 7.14
N ARG A 132 3.22 -1.25 8.08
CA ARG A 132 3.25 -0.08 8.98
C ARG A 132 3.87 1.12 8.29
N ASP A 133 4.83 0.90 7.43
CA ASP A 133 5.52 1.97 6.72
C ASP A 133 6.38 1.38 5.61
N ARG A 134 7.13 2.24 4.93
CA ARG A 134 7.97 1.79 3.82
C ARG A 134 9.08 0.85 4.26
N VAL A 135 9.61 1.04 5.46
CA VAL A 135 10.68 0.16 5.94
C VAL A 135 10.13 -1.25 6.17
N HIS A 136 8.94 -1.33 6.77
CA HIS A 136 8.28 -2.62 6.98
C HIS A 136 8.00 -3.29 5.64
N LEU A 137 7.48 -2.53 4.67
CA LEU A 137 7.19 -3.08 3.34
C LEU A 137 8.48 -3.57 2.68
N ALA A 138 9.57 -2.81 2.80
CA ALA A 138 10.84 -3.24 2.23
C ALA A 138 11.31 -4.55 2.84
N ASN A 139 11.11 -4.73 4.13
CA ASN A 139 11.49 -5.98 4.79
C ASN A 139 10.65 -7.15 4.31
N ILE A 140 9.34 -6.92 4.12
CA ILE A 140 8.45 -7.94 3.58
C ILE A 140 8.93 -8.35 2.19
N MET A 141 9.19 -7.37 1.34
CA MET A 141 9.60 -7.65 -0.04
C MET A 141 10.96 -8.33 -0.08
N ARG A 142 11.87 -7.98 0.82
CA ARG A 142 13.17 -8.62 0.86
C ARG A 142 13.06 -10.08 1.26
N LYS A 143 12.19 -10.40 2.22
CA LYS A 143 11.99 -11.77 2.62
C LYS A 143 11.44 -12.60 1.47
N ILE A 144 10.54 -12.02 0.71
CA ILE A 144 9.95 -12.72 -0.44
C ILE A 144 11.00 -12.92 -1.52
N ARG A 145 11.81 -11.87 -1.76
CA ARG A 145 12.74 -11.89 -2.88
C ARG A 145 13.77 -13.01 -2.78
N VAL A 146 14.11 -13.45 -1.60
CA VAL A 146 15.13 -14.50 -1.46
C VAL A 146 14.55 -15.91 -1.57
N MET A 147 13.26 -16.04 -1.76
CA MET A 147 12.64 -17.35 -1.88
C MET A 147 12.98 -17.96 -3.24
N PRO A 148 13.26 -19.27 -3.27
CA PRO A 148 13.72 -19.91 -4.52
C PRO A 148 12.74 -19.82 -5.67
N ASP A 149 11.45 -19.83 -5.41
CA ASP A 149 10.46 -19.80 -6.46
C ASP A 149 10.10 -18.42 -6.94
N VAL A 150 10.64 -17.39 -6.31
CA VAL A 150 10.28 -16.00 -6.65
C VAL A 150 11.22 -15.46 -7.70
N ILE A 151 10.66 -14.93 -8.77
CA ILE A 151 11.41 -14.33 -9.86
C ILE A 151 11.56 -12.83 -9.63
N LYS A 152 10.49 -12.16 -9.22
CA LYS A 152 10.51 -10.72 -9.10
C LYS A 152 9.43 -10.27 -8.11
N VAL A 153 9.74 -9.26 -7.32
CA VAL A 153 8.78 -8.65 -6.41
C VAL A 153 8.77 -7.16 -6.67
N THR A 154 7.60 -6.59 -6.89
CA THR A 154 7.47 -5.15 -7.08
C THR A 154 6.26 -4.67 -6.30
N ARG A 155 6.30 -3.40 -5.95
CA ARG A 155 5.12 -2.77 -5.37
C ARG A 155 4.15 -2.48 -6.51
N ASN A 156 2.90 -2.89 -6.35
CA ASN A 156 1.92 -2.73 -7.41
C ASN A 156 1.18 -1.42 -7.23
N ARG A 157 1.61 -0.39 -7.95
CA ARG A 157 0.96 0.93 -7.94
C ARG A 157 0.64 1.32 -9.37
N ASN A 158 -0.33 2.16 -9.51
CA ASN A 158 -0.63 2.68 -10.84
C ASN A 158 0.47 3.49 -11.39
#